data_497b4bc7a582cf8b87821e376d9b9f7c
#
_entry.id   497b4bc7a582cf8b87821e376d9b9f7c
#
_cell.length_a   1.000
_cell.length_b   1.000
_cell.length_c   1.000
_cell.angle_alpha   90.00
_cell.angle_beta   90.00
_cell.angle_gamma   90.00
#
_symmetry.space_group_name_H-M   'P 1'
#
loop_
_entity.id
_entity.type
_entity.pdbx_description
1 polymer ?
#
loop_
_entity_poly.entity_id
_entity_poly.type
_entity_poly.pdbx_seq_one_letter_code
_entity_poly.pdbx_strand_id
1 'polypeptide(L)'
;VTVNRIARWNGSAWSALGSGMNGEVFALTTLPNGDLIAGGSFTTAGGVPATNIARWNGSAWSALGTGLNSEVLALTALPGGDLIAGGRFTTAGGVSATRIARWNGSAWSALGTGMTNQVVALTTLPDGDLIAGGNFTTAGGVTVNAIARWNGSVWSAMGSGMNGGVYDLTTLPNGDVIAGGAFSIAGGVTVNRIARWNGSAWSALGSGMNGEVFALTTLPNGDLIAGGSFTTAGGV
;
A
#
# COMPACT_ATOMS: atom_id res chain seq x y z
N VAL A 1 -15.04 5.42 -25.31
CA VAL A 1 -15.23 4.14 -24.58
C VAL A 1 -15.75 4.45 -23.19
N THR A 2 -16.90 3.87 -22.82
CA THR A 2 -17.38 3.95 -21.45
C THR A 2 -16.59 2.97 -20.60
N VAL A 3 -16.01 3.46 -19.52
CA VAL A 3 -15.26 2.68 -18.52
C VAL A 3 -15.85 2.94 -17.14
N ASN A 4 -15.89 1.94 -16.30
CA ASN A 4 -16.39 2.07 -14.92
C ASN A 4 -15.22 1.93 -13.96
N ARG A 5 -14.64 3.07 -13.56
CA ARG A 5 -13.62 3.25 -12.50
C ARG A 5 -12.25 2.60 -12.77
N ILE A 6 -12.11 1.85 -13.87
CA ILE A 6 -10.83 1.26 -14.27
C ILE A 6 -10.74 1.21 -15.80
N ALA A 7 -9.58 1.58 -16.34
CA ALA A 7 -9.30 1.58 -17.77
C ALA A 7 -7.84 1.20 -18.03
N ARG A 8 -7.58 0.63 -19.21
CA ARG A 8 -6.24 0.28 -19.68
C ARG A 8 -5.83 1.19 -20.83
N TRP A 9 -4.64 1.78 -20.74
CA TRP A 9 -3.94 2.45 -21.83
C TRP A 9 -2.91 1.50 -22.45
N ASN A 10 -2.94 1.31 -23.76
CA ASN A 10 -2.04 0.39 -24.47
C ASN A 10 -0.89 1.09 -25.24
N GLY A 11 -0.68 2.39 -24.97
CA GLY A 11 0.28 3.23 -25.71
C GLY A 11 -0.38 4.08 -26.80
N SER A 12 -1.61 3.75 -27.25
CA SER A 12 -2.32 4.48 -28.32
C SER A 12 -3.79 4.78 -27.99
N ALA A 13 -4.45 3.93 -27.20
CA ALA A 13 -5.88 4.08 -26.90
C ALA A 13 -6.24 3.55 -25.49
N TRP A 14 -7.26 4.18 -24.89
CA TRP A 14 -7.92 3.67 -23.71
C TRP A 14 -8.90 2.56 -24.05
N SER A 15 -8.95 1.53 -23.24
CA SER A 15 -9.89 0.42 -23.33
C SER A 15 -10.46 0.05 -21.98
N ALA A 16 -11.65 -0.50 -21.95
CA ALA A 16 -12.28 -1.02 -20.75
C ALA A 16 -11.66 -2.37 -20.35
N LEU A 17 -11.65 -2.67 -19.04
CA LEU A 17 -11.37 -4.01 -18.51
C LEU A 17 -12.72 -4.66 -18.13
N GLY A 18 -13.33 -5.39 -19.07
CA GLY A 18 -14.69 -5.91 -18.93
C GLY A 18 -15.70 -4.77 -18.73
N SER A 19 -16.69 -4.95 -17.87
CA SER A 19 -17.66 -3.90 -17.50
C SER A 19 -17.15 -2.99 -16.33
N GLY A 20 -15.91 -3.17 -15.87
CA GLY A 20 -15.34 -2.40 -14.75
C GLY A 20 -15.92 -2.76 -13.39
N MET A 21 -15.88 -1.83 -12.44
CA MET A 21 -16.35 -1.98 -11.05
C MET A 21 -17.60 -1.13 -10.78
N ASN A 22 -18.44 -1.58 -9.82
CA ASN A 22 -19.60 -0.81 -9.36
C ASN A 22 -19.28 0.19 -8.24
N GLY A 23 -18.03 0.22 -7.74
CA GLY A 23 -17.54 1.11 -6.68
C GLY A 23 -16.09 1.55 -6.93
N GLU A 24 -15.54 2.35 -6.03
CA GLU A 24 -14.23 2.99 -6.19
C GLU A 24 -13.07 1.98 -6.14
N VAL A 25 -12.03 2.23 -6.94
CA VAL A 25 -10.75 1.51 -6.93
C VAL A 25 -9.71 2.44 -6.32
N PHE A 26 -9.08 2.01 -5.23
CA PHE A 26 -8.08 2.79 -4.49
C PHE A 26 -6.66 2.27 -4.71
N ALA A 27 -6.51 0.97 -4.96
CA ALA A 27 -5.20 0.34 -5.11
C ALA A 27 -5.17 -0.63 -6.29
N LEU A 28 -4.04 -0.64 -6.99
CA LEU A 28 -3.75 -1.58 -8.08
C LEU A 28 -2.34 -2.16 -7.85
N THR A 29 -2.19 -3.43 -8.16
CA THR A 29 -0.87 -4.09 -8.23
C THR A 29 -0.91 -5.21 -9.26
N THR A 30 0.25 -5.62 -9.75
CA THR A 30 0.39 -6.78 -10.63
C THR A 30 1.09 -7.91 -9.90
N LEU A 31 0.61 -9.13 -10.08
CA LEU A 31 1.30 -10.32 -9.62
C LEU A 31 2.40 -10.73 -10.60
N PRO A 32 3.40 -11.53 -10.18
CA PRO A 32 4.49 -11.99 -11.06
C PRO A 32 4.03 -12.75 -12.31
N ASN A 33 2.86 -13.37 -12.27
CA ASN A 33 2.25 -14.05 -13.42
C ASN A 33 1.57 -13.11 -14.42
N GLY A 34 1.58 -11.78 -14.17
CA GLY A 34 0.97 -10.74 -15.01
C GLY A 34 -0.49 -10.43 -14.68
N ASP A 35 -1.11 -11.10 -13.73
CA ASP A 35 -2.47 -10.76 -13.31
C ASP A 35 -2.52 -9.40 -12.61
N LEU A 36 -3.56 -8.60 -12.93
CA LEU A 36 -3.83 -7.34 -12.24
C LEU A 36 -4.76 -7.58 -11.05
N ILE A 37 -4.41 -7.02 -9.90
CA ILE A 37 -5.27 -6.99 -8.72
C ILE A 37 -5.78 -5.57 -8.51
N ALA A 38 -7.08 -5.43 -8.31
CA ALA A 38 -7.74 -4.18 -7.94
C ALA A 38 -8.35 -4.30 -6.55
N GLY A 39 -8.05 -3.34 -5.69
CA GLY A 39 -8.62 -3.17 -4.36
C GLY A 39 -9.38 -1.86 -4.25
N GLY A 40 -10.43 -1.81 -3.44
CA GLY A 40 -11.24 -0.61 -3.32
C GLY A 40 -12.46 -0.77 -2.43
N SER A 41 -13.54 -0.04 -2.83
CA SER A 41 -14.85 -0.07 -2.19
C SER A 41 -15.90 -0.43 -3.25
N PHE A 42 -15.97 -1.70 -3.60
CA PHE A 42 -16.90 -2.23 -4.61
C PHE A 42 -17.42 -3.61 -4.21
N THR A 43 -18.54 -4.04 -4.82
CA THR A 43 -19.14 -5.35 -4.59
C THR A 43 -19.16 -6.21 -5.86
N THR A 44 -18.90 -5.62 -7.03
CA THR A 44 -18.80 -6.35 -8.30
C THR A 44 -17.65 -5.83 -9.15
N ALA A 45 -16.99 -6.74 -9.87
CA ALA A 45 -15.99 -6.45 -10.89
C ALA A 45 -16.31 -7.25 -12.16
N GLY A 46 -16.39 -6.57 -13.33
CA GLY A 46 -16.73 -7.23 -14.59
C GLY A 46 -18.11 -7.89 -14.60
N GLY A 47 -19.03 -7.45 -13.74
CA GLY A 47 -20.36 -8.05 -13.61
C GLY A 47 -20.42 -9.28 -12.70
N VAL A 48 -19.28 -9.77 -12.16
CA VAL A 48 -19.25 -10.88 -11.17
C VAL A 48 -19.15 -10.36 -9.76
N PRO A 49 -19.73 -11.04 -8.75
CA PRO A 49 -19.55 -10.68 -7.34
C PRO A 49 -18.07 -10.73 -6.96
N ALA A 50 -17.55 -9.61 -6.42
CA ALA A 50 -16.18 -9.48 -5.93
C ALA A 50 -16.15 -8.35 -4.90
N THR A 51 -16.04 -8.69 -3.61
CA THR A 51 -16.17 -7.73 -2.52
C THR A 51 -14.82 -7.11 -2.18
N ASN A 52 -14.66 -5.81 -2.51
CA ASN A 52 -13.52 -4.94 -2.21
C ASN A 52 -12.18 -5.36 -2.84
N ILE A 53 -12.10 -6.52 -3.48
CA ILE A 53 -10.90 -6.99 -4.17
C ILE A 53 -11.25 -7.91 -5.34
N ALA A 54 -10.56 -7.75 -6.47
CA ALA A 54 -10.77 -8.56 -7.67
C ALA A 54 -9.46 -8.78 -8.43
N ARG A 55 -9.37 -9.89 -9.17
CA ARG A 55 -8.27 -10.28 -10.04
C ARG A 55 -8.71 -10.24 -11.50
N TRP A 56 -7.92 -9.62 -12.36
CA TRP A 56 -8.03 -9.65 -13.81
C TRP A 56 -6.90 -10.50 -14.41
N ASN A 57 -7.26 -11.54 -15.14
CA ASN A 57 -6.31 -12.49 -15.74
C ASN A 57 -5.93 -12.15 -17.20
N GLY A 58 -6.19 -10.91 -17.64
CA GLY A 58 -6.01 -10.48 -19.03
C GLY A 58 -7.30 -10.54 -19.86
N SER A 59 -8.32 -11.31 -19.44
CA SER A 59 -9.59 -11.49 -20.17
C SER A 59 -10.85 -11.33 -19.34
N ALA A 60 -10.81 -11.70 -18.06
CA ALA A 60 -11.97 -11.68 -17.16
C ALA A 60 -11.59 -11.33 -15.72
N TRP A 61 -12.54 -10.70 -15.02
CA TRP A 61 -12.48 -10.47 -13.57
C TRP A 61 -12.93 -11.71 -12.80
N SER A 62 -12.32 -11.94 -11.66
CA SER A 62 -12.69 -12.98 -10.70
C SER A 62 -12.48 -12.49 -9.26
N ALA A 63 -13.24 -13.03 -8.32
CA ALA A 63 -13.05 -12.76 -6.90
C ALA A 63 -11.80 -13.47 -6.35
N LEU A 64 -11.24 -12.96 -5.24
CA LEU A 64 -10.24 -13.63 -4.42
C LEU A 64 -10.92 -14.18 -3.15
N GLY A 65 -11.34 -15.44 -3.20
CA GLY A 65 -12.17 -16.04 -2.15
C GLY A 65 -13.50 -15.31 -2.00
N THR A 66 -13.98 -15.09 -0.77
CA THR A 66 -15.20 -14.30 -0.50
C THR A 66 -14.94 -12.79 -0.40
N GLY A 67 -13.70 -12.34 -0.68
CA GLY A 67 -13.32 -10.93 -0.58
C GLY A 67 -13.03 -10.47 0.84
N LEU A 68 -13.08 -9.15 1.04
CA LEU A 68 -12.80 -8.49 2.33
C LEU A 68 -14.04 -7.69 2.77
N ASN A 69 -14.30 -7.61 4.08
CA ASN A 69 -15.53 -7.00 4.62
C ASN A 69 -15.54 -5.47 4.64
N SER A 70 -14.45 -4.81 4.25
CA SER A 70 -14.35 -3.34 4.11
C SER A 70 -13.26 -2.96 3.11
N GLU A 71 -13.06 -1.67 2.90
CA GLU A 71 -12.19 -1.07 1.90
C GLU A 71 -10.76 -1.60 1.92
N VAL A 72 -10.23 -1.88 0.73
CA VAL A 72 -8.82 -2.15 0.46
C VAL A 72 -8.17 -0.86 -0.04
N LEU A 73 -7.21 -0.33 0.70
CA LEU A 73 -6.56 0.96 0.44
C LEU A 73 -5.15 0.80 -0.14
N ALA A 74 -4.50 -0.31 0.12
CA ALA A 74 -3.14 -0.60 -0.35
C ALA A 74 -3.01 -2.06 -0.77
N LEU A 75 -2.22 -2.29 -1.81
CA LEU A 75 -1.89 -3.62 -2.35
C LEU A 75 -0.41 -3.68 -2.68
N THR A 76 0.22 -4.80 -2.40
CA THR A 76 1.57 -5.11 -2.92
C THR A 76 1.71 -6.61 -3.13
N ALA A 77 2.52 -7.01 -4.10
CA ALA A 77 2.91 -8.40 -4.31
C ALA A 77 4.27 -8.66 -3.66
N LEU A 78 4.39 -9.74 -2.91
CA LEU A 78 5.69 -10.21 -2.42
C LEU A 78 6.46 -10.90 -3.56
N PRO A 79 7.81 -10.95 -3.49
CA PRO A 79 8.63 -11.62 -4.51
C PRO A 79 8.23 -13.08 -4.77
N GLY A 80 7.70 -13.77 -3.76
CA GLY A 80 7.18 -15.15 -3.86
C GLY A 80 5.81 -15.28 -4.54
N GLY A 81 5.19 -14.17 -4.96
CA GLY A 81 3.90 -14.16 -5.64
C GLY A 81 2.68 -14.02 -4.71
N ASP A 82 2.86 -14.01 -3.41
CA ASP A 82 1.77 -13.74 -2.48
C ASP A 82 1.35 -12.27 -2.56
N LEU A 83 0.04 -12.03 -2.43
CA LEU A 83 -0.52 -10.70 -2.39
C LEU A 83 -0.74 -10.25 -0.95
N ILE A 84 -0.37 -9.02 -0.65
CA ILE A 84 -0.71 -8.35 0.62
C ILE A 84 -1.74 -7.28 0.35
N ALA A 85 -2.82 -7.28 1.13
CA ALA A 85 -3.84 -6.24 1.15
C ALA A 85 -3.84 -5.51 2.49
N GLY A 86 -3.82 -4.19 2.43
CA GLY A 86 -3.98 -3.28 3.56
C GLY A 86 -5.26 -2.45 3.42
N GLY A 87 -5.89 -2.06 4.54
CA GLY A 87 -7.11 -1.25 4.46
C GLY A 87 -7.85 -1.07 5.78
N ARG A 88 -9.19 -1.03 5.69
CA ARG A 88 -10.09 -0.82 6.84
C ARG A 88 -10.83 -2.09 7.29
N PHE A 89 -10.61 -3.20 6.62
CA PHE A 89 -11.27 -4.48 6.88
C PHE A 89 -10.84 -5.11 8.20
N THR A 90 -11.67 -6.02 8.70
CA THR A 90 -11.41 -6.85 9.88
C THR A 90 -11.46 -8.35 9.55
N THR A 91 -11.97 -8.70 8.37
CA THR A 91 -11.99 -10.09 7.87
C THR A 91 -11.60 -10.14 6.40
N ALA A 92 -10.88 -11.17 5.99
CA ALA A 92 -10.52 -11.48 4.61
C ALA A 92 -10.81 -12.96 4.34
N GLY A 93 -11.59 -13.28 3.29
CA GLY A 93 -11.95 -14.66 2.96
C GLY A 93 -12.68 -15.42 4.06
N GLY A 94 -13.37 -14.70 4.97
CA GLY A 94 -14.05 -15.29 6.12
C GLY A 94 -13.16 -15.52 7.34
N VAL A 95 -11.82 -15.30 7.26
CA VAL A 95 -10.93 -15.37 8.41
C VAL A 95 -10.74 -14.00 9.05
N SER A 96 -10.52 -13.97 10.38
CA SER A 96 -10.17 -12.72 11.09
C SER A 96 -8.81 -12.24 10.63
N ALA A 97 -8.77 -11.03 10.05
CA ALA A 97 -7.55 -10.37 9.56
C ALA A 97 -7.73 -8.85 9.70
N THR A 98 -7.18 -8.27 10.76
CA THR A 98 -7.43 -6.87 11.12
C THR A 98 -6.51 -5.95 10.34
N ARG A 99 -7.06 -5.21 9.36
CA ARG A 99 -6.43 -4.16 8.55
C ARG A 99 -5.36 -4.62 7.57
N ILE A 100 -4.86 -5.87 7.69
CA ILE A 100 -3.85 -6.43 6.80
C ILE A 100 -4.06 -7.94 6.64
N ALA A 101 -3.94 -8.44 5.41
CA ALA A 101 -4.11 -9.85 5.08
C ALA A 101 -3.17 -10.28 3.95
N ARG A 102 -2.81 -11.56 3.92
CA ARG A 102 -2.03 -12.22 2.88
C ARG A 102 -2.90 -13.21 2.12
N TRP A 103 -2.85 -13.18 0.81
CA TRP A 103 -3.41 -14.16 -0.12
C TRP A 103 -2.28 -14.97 -0.76
N ASN A 104 -2.30 -16.29 -0.58
CA ASN A 104 -1.26 -17.20 -1.10
C ASN A 104 -1.61 -17.84 -2.46
N GLY A 105 -2.56 -17.26 -3.19
CA GLY A 105 -3.08 -17.81 -4.44
C GLY A 105 -4.34 -18.65 -4.26
N SER A 106 -4.65 -19.15 -3.05
CA SER A 106 -5.80 -20.01 -2.76
C SER A 106 -6.61 -19.59 -1.53
N ALA A 107 -5.97 -19.04 -0.50
CA ALA A 107 -6.61 -18.68 0.76
C ALA A 107 -6.03 -17.40 1.36
N TRP A 108 -6.90 -16.68 2.10
CA TRP A 108 -6.51 -15.54 2.93
C TRP A 108 -5.99 -15.99 4.28
N SER A 109 -5.03 -15.26 4.81
CA SER A 109 -4.52 -15.43 6.18
C SER A 109 -4.17 -14.07 6.79
N ALA A 110 -4.20 -13.98 8.12
CA ALA A 110 -3.76 -12.80 8.86
C ALA A 110 -2.23 -12.69 8.89
N LEU A 111 -1.71 -11.47 9.06
CA LEU A 111 -0.31 -11.20 9.41
C LEU A 111 -0.23 -10.83 10.89
N GLY A 112 0.03 -11.81 11.75
CA GLY A 112 -0.03 -11.66 13.20
C GLY A 112 -1.44 -11.28 13.67
N THR A 113 -1.55 -10.43 14.69
CA THR A 113 -2.84 -9.90 15.18
C THR A 113 -3.36 -8.69 14.39
N GLY A 114 -2.62 -8.27 13.36
CA GLY A 114 -2.96 -7.10 12.53
C GLY A 114 -2.59 -5.77 13.17
N MET A 115 -3.28 -4.69 12.73
CA MET A 115 -3.03 -3.30 13.12
C MET A 115 -4.21 -2.68 13.88
N THR A 116 -3.90 -1.70 14.76
CA THR A 116 -4.93 -0.96 15.52
C THR A 116 -5.77 -0.01 14.66
N ASN A 117 -5.25 0.43 13.50
CA ASN A 117 -5.97 1.30 12.58
C ASN A 117 -5.59 0.98 11.13
N GLN A 118 -6.17 1.72 10.16
CA GLN A 118 -6.04 1.49 8.73
C GLN A 118 -4.57 1.46 8.25
N VAL A 119 -4.31 0.54 7.33
CA VAL A 119 -3.10 0.48 6.52
C VAL A 119 -3.42 1.13 5.18
N VAL A 120 -2.66 2.15 4.80
CA VAL A 120 -2.91 2.93 3.57
C VAL A 120 -1.75 2.88 2.58
N ALA A 121 -0.59 2.40 3.01
CA ALA A 121 0.60 2.24 2.18
C ALA A 121 1.30 0.93 2.47
N LEU A 122 1.79 0.28 1.41
CA LEU A 122 2.57 -0.96 1.47
C LEU A 122 3.72 -0.89 0.46
N THR A 123 4.89 -1.32 0.88
CA THR A 123 6.03 -1.56 -0.03
C THR A 123 6.83 -2.77 0.43
N THR A 124 7.65 -3.32 -0.45
CA THR A 124 8.53 -4.46 -0.14
C THR A 124 9.98 -4.03 -0.25
N LEU A 125 10.81 -4.57 0.63
CA LEU A 125 12.26 -4.42 0.57
C LEU A 125 12.86 -5.47 -0.39
N PRO A 126 14.10 -5.26 -0.88
CA PRO A 126 14.79 -6.24 -1.73
C PRO A 126 14.99 -7.62 -1.09
N ASP A 127 15.04 -7.69 0.25
CA ASP A 127 15.12 -8.94 1.02
C ASP A 127 13.78 -9.67 1.17
N GLY A 128 12.70 -9.07 0.67
CA GLY A 128 11.34 -9.61 0.72
C GLY A 128 10.53 -9.18 1.94
N ASP A 129 11.10 -8.41 2.87
CA ASP A 129 10.37 -7.87 4.01
C ASP A 129 9.32 -6.85 3.54
N LEU A 130 8.19 -6.84 4.25
CA LEU A 130 7.09 -5.93 3.99
C LEU A 130 7.15 -4.71 4.91
N ILE A 131 6.95 -3.53 4.36
CA ILE A 131 6.74 -2.30 5.12
C ILE A 131 5.30 -1.87 4.98
N ALA A 132 4.64 -1.60 6.11
CA ALA A 132 3.28 -1.08 6.17
C ALA A 132 3.27 0.31 6.78
N GLY A 133 2.55 1.23 6.15
CA GLY A 133 2.32 2.60 6.58
C GLY A 133 0.83 2.90 6.78
N GLY A 134 0.50 3.81 7.69
CA GLY A 134 -0.89 4.19 7.95
C GLY A 134 -1.07 5.10 9.16
N ASN A 135 -2.21 4.91 9.86
CA ASN A 135 -2.56 5.69 11.07
C ASN A 135 -2.57 4.83 12.34
N PHE A 136 -1.93 3.67 12.31
CA PHE A 136 -1.94 2.72 13.42
C PHE A 136 -0.81 3.03 14.43
N THR A 137 -1.04 2.64 15.68
CA THR A 137 -0.06 2.77 16.76
C THR A 137 0.56 1.44 17.18
N THR A 138 -0.06 0.31 16.78
CA THR A 138 0.50 -1.03 17.00
C THR A 138 0.35 -1.91 15.77
N ALA A 139 1.30 -2.81 15.57
CA ALA A 139 1.31 -3.87 14.59
C ALA A 139 1.67 -5.20 15.27
N GLY A 140 0.81 -6.22 15.16
CA GLY A 140 1.06 -7.52 15.82
C GLY A 140 1.24 -7.44 17.34
N GLY A 141 0.70 -6.41 18.00
CA GLY A 141 0.89 -6.17 19.43
C GLY A 141 2.13 -5.34 19.78
N VAL A 142 2.99 -5.01 18.81
CA VAL A 142 4.19 -4.17 19.00
C VAL A 142 3.83 -2.71 18.76
N THR A 143 4.31 -1.78 19.61
CA THR A 143 4.19 -0.32 19.41
C THR A 143 5.10 0.11 18.26
N VAL A 144 4.54 0.76 17.20
CA VAL A 144 5.25 1.04 15.95
C VAL A 144 5.07 2.46 15.41
N ASN A 145 4.03 3.19 15.81
CA ASN A 145 3.70 4.57 15.43
C ASN A 145 3.72 4.83 13.92
N ALA A 146 2.61 4.48 13.26
CA ALA A 146 2.29 4.72 11.86
C ALA A 146 3.11 3.93 10.82
N ILE A 147 4.20 3.25 11.19
CA ILE A 147 5.01 2.45 10.27
C ILE A 147 5.56 1.20 10.96
N ALA A 148 5.59 0.06 10.24
CA ALA A 148 6.06 -1.23 10.76
C ALA A 148 6.69 -2.08 9.65
N ARG A 149 7.66 -2.94 10.04
CA ARG A 149 8.31 -3.94 9.19
C ARG A 149 7.86 -5.35 9.59
N TRP A 150 7.50 -6.18 8.61
CA TRP A 150 7.20 -7.60 8.75
C TRP A 150 8.27 -8.44 8.05
N ASN A 151 8.94 -9.31 8.79
CA ASN A 151 10.03 -10.15 8.28
C ASN A 151 9.57 -11.57 7.83
N GLY A 152 8.29 -11.73 7.54
CA GLY A 152 7.70 -13.03 7.22
C GLY A 152 7.10 -13.76 8.44
N SER A 153 7.45 -13.35 9.68
CA SER A 153 7.03 -14.03 10.92
C SER A 153 6.52 -13.09 11.99
N VAL A 154 7.18 -11.94 12.19
CA VAL A 154 6.86 -10.97 13.25
C VAL A 154 6.92 -9.53 12.75
N TRP A 155 6.08 -8.69 13.36
CA TRP A 155 6.14 -7.25 13.19
C TRP A 155 7.21 -6.63 14.09
N SER A 156 7.87 -5.61 13.59
CA SER A 156 8.87 -4.83 14.33
C SER A 156 8.71 -3.34 14.03
N ALA A 157 9.15 -2.50 14.98
CA ALA A 157 9.19 -1.06 14.83
C ALA A 157 10.36 -0.64 13.93
N MET A 158 10.18 0.48 13.22
CA MET A 158 11.22 1.17 12.46
C MET A 158 11.65 2.43 13.23
N GLY A 159 12.60 2.27 14.17
CA GLY A 159 12.92 3.29 15.15
C GLY A 159 11.74 3.59 16.07
N SER A 160 11.51 4.85 16.45
CA SER A 160 10.33 5.26 17.22
C SER A 160 9.09 5.53 16.36
N GLY A 161 9.17 5.30 15.05
CA GLY A 161 8.10 5.58 14.10
C GLY A 161 7.89 7.06 13.83
N MET A 162 6.66 7.44 13.42
CA MET A 162 6.27 8.80 13.06
C MET A 162 5.26 9.39 14.06
N ASN A 163 5.24 10.75 14.17
CA ASN A 163 4.26 11.46 14.99
C ASN A 163 2.94 11.78 14.25
N GLY A 164 2.76 11.28 13.02
CA GLY A 164 1.57 11.46 12.19
C GLY A 164 1.42 10.35 11.16
N GLY A 165 0.34 10.38 10.38
CA GLY A 165 0.03 9.34 9.40
C GLY A 165 1.04 9.24 8.27
N VAL A 166 1.35 8.00 7.87
CA VAL A 166 2.10 7.68 6.65
C VAL A 166 1.08 7.38 5.56
N TYR A 167 1.13 8.10 4.43
CA TYR A 167 0.15 8.03 3.37
C TYR A 167 0.66 7.28 2.13
N ASP A 168 1.98 7.35 1.90
CA ASP A 168 2.61 6.57 0.83
C ASP A 168 4.03 6.14 1.19
N LEU A 169 4.46 5.05 0.58
CA LEU A 169 5.76 4.41 0.77
C LEU A 169 6.34 4.01 -0.58
N THR A 170 7.63 4.27 -0.78
CA THR A 170 8.38 3.70 -1.90
C THR A 170 9.75 3.20 -1.44
N THR A 171 10.28 2.20 -2.13
CA THR A 171 11.63 1.67 -1.88
C THR A 171 12.54 2.12 -3.01
N LEU A 172 13.66 2.74 -2.67
CA LEU A 172 14.68 3.15 -3.63
C LEU A 172 15.50 1.94 -4.12
N PRO A 173 16.19 2.05 -5.27
CA PRO A 173 17.02 0.95 -5.80
C PRO A 173 18.12 0.44 -4.84
N ASN A 174 18.58 1.28 -3.91
CA ASN A 174 19.56 0.91 -2.88
C ASN A 174 18.95 0.24 -1.64
N GLY A 175 17.62 0.03 -1.62
CA GLY A 175 16.88 -0.57 -0.51
C GLY A 175 16.41 0.41 0.56
N ASP A 176 16.69 1.70 0.45
CA ASP A 176 16.16 2.69 1.37
C ASP A 176 14.65 2.86 1.20
N VAL A 177 13.93 3.07 2.31
CA VAL A 177 12.49 3.34 2.29
C VAL A 177 12.26 4.84 2.40
N ILE A 178 11.42 5.37 1.51
CA ILE A 178 10.91 6.73 1.63
C ILE A 178 9.46 6.65 2.12
N ALA A 179 9.17 7.42 3.15
CA ALA A 179 7.83 7.60 3.70
C ALA A 179 7.35 9.04 3.48
N GLY A 180 6.15 9.20 2.94
CA GLY A 180 5.45 10.46 2.80
C GLY A 180 4.16 10.49 3.63
N GLY A 181 3.74 11.66 4.14
CA GLY A 181 2.50 11.74 4.91
C GLY A 181 2.27 13.07 5.60
N ALA A 182 1.59 13.01 6.76
CA ALA A 182 1.23 14.17 7.58
C ALA A 182 2.11 14.33 8.83
N PHE A 183 3.22 13.65 8.89
CA PHE A 183 4.15 13.67 10.04
C PHE A 183 5.19 14.78 9.91
N SER A 184 5.71 15.26 11.03
CA SER A 184 6.82 16.21 11.10
C SER A 184 8.05 15.64 11.78
N ILE A 185 7.94 14.47 12.42
CA ILE A 185 9.02 13.76 13.11
C ILE A 185 8.99 12.29 12.67
N ALA A 186 10.18 11.74 12.38
CA ALA A 186 10.41 10.33 12.13
C ALA A 186 11.62 9.86 12.93
N GLY A 187 11.48 8.81 13.75
CA GLY A 187 12.58 8.29 14.56
C GLY A 187 13.19 9.31 15.53
N GLY A 188 12.44 10.35 15.94
CA GLY A 188 12.93 11.44 16.78
C GLY A 188 13.62 12.58 15.99
N VAL A 189 13.74 12.48 14.66
CA VAL A 189 14.33 13.51 13.80
C VAL A 189 13.22 14.36 13.16
N THR A 190 13.39 15.69 13.10
CA THR A 190 12.50 16.58 12.33
C THR A 190 12.71 16.36 10.84
N VAL A 191 11.62 16.03 10.10
CA VAL A 191 11.69 15.56 8.71
C VAL A 191 10.69 16.27 7.77
N ASN A 192 9.65 16.91 8.32
CA ASN A 192 8.63 17.66 7.60
C ASN A 192 7.99 16.91 6.42
N ARG A 193 7.04 16.00 6.71
CA ARG A 193 6.17 15.28 5.77
C ARG A 193 6.83 14.21 4.91
N ILE A 194 8.17 14.14 4.86
CA ILE A 194 8.90 13.14 4.09
C ILE A 194 10.16 12.72 4.85
N ALA A 195 10.45 11.41 4.86
CA ALA A 195 11.59 10.85 5.57
C ALA A 195 12.20 9.67 4.81
N ARG A 196 13.51 9.44 4.99
CA ARG A 196 14.26 8.30 4.46
C ARG A 196 14.72 7.39 5.60
N TRP A 197 14.48 6.09 5.45
CA TRP A 197 15.02 5.03 6.28
C TRP A 197 16.14 4.30 5.54
N ASN A 198 17.33 4.23 6.13
CA ASN A 198 18.50 3.59 5.51
C ASN A 198 18.76 2.16 6.00
N GLY A 199 17.76 1.51 6.57
CA GLY A 199 17.88 0.19 7.21
C GLY A 199 18.12 0.24 8.73
N SER A 200 18.58 1.39 9.28
CA SER A 200 18.89 1.55 10.70
C SER A 200 18.33 2.81 11.34
N ALA A 201 18.23 3.91 10.62
CA ALA A 201 17.81 5.20 11.15
C ALA A 201 16.99 6.01 10.11
N TRP A 202 16.11 6.86 10.64
CA TRP A 202 15.39 7.87 9.86
C TRP A 202 16.24 9.12 9.67
N SER A 203 16.12 9.75 8.51
CA SER A 203 16.75 11.02 8.18
C SER A 203 15.81 11.89 7.35
N ALA A 204 16.04 13.22 7.39
CA ALA A 204 15.32 14.16 6.56
C ALA A 204 15.82 14.12 5.10
N LEU A 205 14.95 14.55 4.16
CA LEU A 205 15.29 14.87 2.79
C LEU A 205 15.26 16.40 2.64
N GLY A 206 16.43 17.03 2.75
CA GLY A 206 16.53 18.50 2.80
C GLY A 206 15.74 19.05 3.99
N SER A 207 15.03 20.16 3.80
CA SER A 207 14.12 20.72 4.81
C SER A 207 12.71 20.10 4.79
N GLY A 208 12.46 19.11 3.91
CA GLY A 208 11.15 18.47 3.74
C GLY A 208 10.17 19.33 2.96
N MET A 209 8.87 19.13 3.22
CA MET A 209 7.76 19.78 2.55
C MET A 209 6.95 20.64 3.53
N ASN A 210 6.36 21.75 3.06
CA ASN A 210 5.48 22.60 3.88
C ASN A 210 4.02 22.11 3.95
N GLY A 211 3.62 21.09 3.18
CA GLY A 211 2.32 20.44 3.17
C GLY A 211 2.44 18.93 3.11
N GLU A 212 1.32 18.22 3.19
CA GLU A 212 1.26 16.76 3.22
C GLU A 212 1.72 16.14 1.90
N VAL A 213 2.38 14.98 1.99
CA VAL A 213 2.78 14.15 0.85
C VAL A 213 1.79 12.99 0.74
N PHE A 214 1.10 12.90 -0.40
CA PHE A 214 0.07 11.89 -0.66
C PHE A 214 0.53 10.75 -1.57
N ALA A 215 1.53 11.02 -2.42
CA ALA A 215 2.02 10.05 -3.40
C ALA A 215 3.53 10.16 -3.59
N LEU A 216 4.17 9.02 -3.74
CA LEU A 216 5.60 8.86 -3.99
C LEU A 216 5.81 7.89 -5.15
N THR A 217 6.79 8.16 -6.00
CA THR A 217 7.28 7.21 -6.99
C THR A 217 8.74 7.47 -7.29
N THR A 218 9.42 6.47 -7.84
CA THR A 218 10.79 6.60 -8.32
C THR A 218 10.82 6.50 -9.83
N LEU A 219 11.61 7.37 -10.47
CA LEU A 219 11.88 7.28 -11.90
C LEU A 219 12.96 6.22 -12.19
N PRO A 220 13.08 5.74 -13.44
CA PRO A 220 14.09 4.74 -13.81
C PRO A 220 15.54 5.17 -13.57
N ASN A 221 15.82 6.48 -13.52
CA ASN A 221 17.13 7.05 -13.18
C ASN A 221 17.40 7.14 -11.68
N GLY A 222 16.42 6.71 -10.84
CA GLY A 222 16.51 6.73 -9.38
C GLY A 222 15.99 8.01 -8.72
N ASP A 223 15.55 9.01 -9.47
CA ASP A 223 14.96 10.22 -8.91
C ASP A 223 13.65 9.93 -8.19
N LEU A 224 13.46 10.54 -7.01
CA LEU A 224 12.25 10.49 -6.25
C LEU A 224 11.29 11.61 -6.66
N ILE A 225 10.04 11.26 -6.94
CA ILE A 225 8.96 12.21 -7.21
C ILE A 225 7.96 12.13 -6.06
N ALA A 226 7.56 13.29 -5.54
CA ALA A 226 6.55 13.43 -4.50
C ALA A 226 5.40 14.32 -4.99
N GLY A 227 4.17 13.93 -4.67
CA GLY A 227 2.95 14.68 -4.94
C GLY A 227 2.16 14.90 -3.64
N GLY A 228 1.51 16.05 -3.50
CA GLY A 228 0.75 16.36 -2.28
C GLY A 228 0.18 17.77 -2.25
N SER A 229 -0.16 18.24 -1.06
CA SER A 229 -0.72 19.60 -0.84
C SER A 229 0.35 20.67 -0.58
N PHE A 230 1.62 20.32 -0.66
CA PHE A 230 2.74 21.25 -0.42
C PHE A 230 2.94 22.22 -1.58
N THR A 231 3.49 23.40 -1.27
CA THR A 231 3.86 24.44 -2.23
C THR A 231 5.37 24.71 -2.26
N THR A 232 6.12 24.16 -1.28
CA THR A 232 7.58 24.22 -1.25
C THR A 232 8.16 22.87 -0.86
N ALA A 233 9.32 22.52 -1.44
CA ALA A 233 10.08 21.33 -1.17
C ALA A 233 11.57 21.70 -0.97
N GLY A 234 12.23 21.13 0.06
CA GLY A 234 13.64 21.38 0.31
C GLY A 234 14.01 22.83 0.63
N GLY A 235 13.03 23.71 0.85
CA GLY A 235 13.26 25.14 1.11
C GLY A 235 13.27 26.03 -0.14
N VAL A 236 12.85 25.50 -1.30
CA VAL A 236 12.65 26.23 -2.54
C VAL A 236 11.18 26.27 -2.93
#